data_507005cfffbf582ef4b2275a9bc28b5a
#
_entry.id   507005cfffbf582ef4b2275a9bc28b5a
#
_cell.length_a   1.000
_cell.length_b   1.000
_cell.length_c   1.000
_cell.angle_alpha   90.00
_cell.angle_beta   90.00
_cell.angle_gamma   90.00
#
_symmetry.space_group_name_H-M   'P 1'
#
loop_
_entity.id
_entity.type
_entity.pdbx_description
1 polymer ?
#
loop_
_entity_poly.entity_id
_entity_poly.type
_entity_poly.pdbx_seq_one_letter_code
_entity_poly.pdbx_strand_id
1 'polypeptide(L)'
;LEIAAFLQRGSRKDILISKYKSIYELPKNAKLGTSSVRRKAFILSERPDLNISILRGNINTRINKYNSGKFDGIVLAQAGVERLDLKTKYTEFDESIMLPSAGQGTIAVQCRSNNNQILNLIRSLNHEQTKYETLAERSFVFNLNGTCSSPIGASAKISNEILELYGALASPDGAL
;
A
#
# COMPACT_ATOMS: atom_id res chain seq x y z
N LEU A 1 -19.75 0.28 -16.25
CA LEU A 1 -19.29 0.98 -15.06
C LEU A 1 -18.15 1.95 -15.43
N GLU A 2 -18.10 3.09 -14.75
CA GLU A 2 -17.10 4.14 -14.94
C GLU A 2 -16.60 4.61 -13.58
N ILE A 3 -15.30 4.88 -13.45
CA ILE A 3 -14.78 5.58 -12.28
C ILE A 3 -15.09 7.07 -12.48
N ALA A 4 -16.01 7.58 -11.67
CA ALA A 4 -16.51 8.95 -11.78
C ALA A 4 -15.68 9.95 -10.98
N ALA A 5 -15.04 9.54 -9.89
CA ALA A 5 -14.19 10.39 -9.08
C ALA A 5 -13.11 9.61 -8.33
N PHE A 6 -12.01 10.30 -8.06
CA PHE A 6 -10.99 9.92 -7.10
C PHE A 6 -11.05 10.91 -5.94
N LEU A 7 -11.26 10.43 -4.72
CA LEU A 7 -11.28 11.30 -3.55
C LEU A 7 -9.87 11.71 -3.16
N GLN A 8 -9.74 12.76 -2.35
CA GLN A 8 -8.47 13.17 -1.79
C GLN A 8 -7.74 11.95 -1.17
N ARG A 9 -6.49 11.74 -1.55
CA ARG A 9 -5.70 10.58 -1.18
C ARG A 9 -5.33 10.60 0.30
N GLY A 10 -5.57 9.52 1.01
CA GLY A 10 -4.97 9.28 2.32
C GLY A 10 -3.50 8.87 2.21
N SER A 11 -2.88 8.55 3.34
CA SER A 11 -1.48 8.10 3.34
C SER A 11 -1.26 6.94 2.37
N ARG A 12 -0.19 7.03 1.58
CA ARG A 12 0.25 5.96 0.68
C ARG A 12 1.24 5.00 1.33
N LYS A 13 1.74 5.34 2.51
CA LYS A 13 2.79 4.58 3.19
C LYS A 13 2.35 3.21 3.68
N ASP A 14 3.31 2.31 3.74
CA ASP A 14 3.21 1.08 4.51
C ASP A 14 3.72 1.33 5.94
N ILE A 15 3.21 0.58 6.89
CA ILE A 15 3.57 0.70 8.31
C ILE A 15 3.93 -0.65 8.90
N LEU A 16 4.87 -0.64 9.82
CA LEU A 16 5.22 -1.76 10.69
C LEU A 16 4.51 -1.57 12.04
N ILE A 17 3.67 -2.52 12.42
CA ILE A 17 3.15 -2.65 13.78
C ILE A 17 3.99 -3.70 14.48
N SER A 18 4.83 -3.26 15.41
CA SER A 18 5.77 -4.09 16.17
C SER A 18 6.17 -3.38 17.46
N LYS A 19 6.78 -4.09 18.40
CA LYS A 19 7.48 -3.48 19.54
C LYS A 19 8.83 -2.87 19.15
N TYR A 20 9.35 -3.22 17.97
CA TYR A 20 10.58 -2.68 17.39
C TYR A 20 10.27 -1.49 16.48
N LYS A 21 11.19 -0.54 16.40
CA LYS A 21 10.99 0.71 15.64
C LYS A 21 11.28 0.58 14.14
N SER A 22 11.96 -0.49 13.72
CA SER A 22 12.28 -0.74 12.32
C SER A 22 12.43 -2.23 12.06
N ILE A 23 12.45 -2.62 10.77
CA ILE A 23 12.77 -4.01 10.39
C ILE A 23 14.20 -4.39 10.74
N TYR A 24 15.09 -3.42 10.84
CA TYR A 24 16.52 -3.64 11.18
C TYR A 24 16.74 -3.97 12.66
N GLU A 25 15.82 -3.54 13.54
CA GLU A 25 15.84 -3.88 14.97
C GLU A 25 15.22 -5.24 15.29
N LEU A 26 14.53 -5.86 14.32
CA LEU A 26 13.92 -7.18 14.51
C LEU A 26 15.02 -8.25 14.73
N PRO A 27 14.80 -9.20 15.65
CA PRO A 27 15.70 -10.34 15.83
C PRO A 27 15.89 -11.12 14.53
N LYS A 28 17.01 -11.82 14.42
CA LYS A 28 17.24 -12.76 13.32
C LYS A 28 16.13 -13.81 13.30
N ASN A 29 15.63 -14.15 12.09
CA ASN A 29 14.50 -15.05 11.84
C ASN A 29 13.16 -14.58 12.47
N ALA A 30 13.02 -13.31 12.83
CA ALA A 30 11.75 -12.79 13.34
C ALA A 30 10.61 -13.02 12.35
N LYS A 31 9.43 -13.32 12.90
CA LYS A 31 8.25 -13.65 12.11
C LYS A 31 7.41 -12.42 11.80
N LEU A 32 7.40 -11.98 10.53
CA LEU A 32 6.58 -10.88 10.05
C LEU A 32 5.34 -11.37 9.31
N GLY A 33 4.20 -10.73 9.59
CA GLY A 33 2.92 -11.04 8.97
C GLY A 33 2.60 -10.10 7.82
N THR A 34 2.48 -10.65 6.60
CA THR A 34 1.88 -9.96 5.44
C THR A 34 1.35 -10.99 4.44
N SER A 35 0.32 -10.62 3.65
CA SER A 35 -0.14 -11.40 2.49
C SER A 35 0.22 -10.72 1.17
N SER A 36 0.90 -9.58 1.20
CA SER A 36 1.32 -8.86 0.01
C SER A 36 2.65 -9.39 -0.49
N VAL A 37 2.67 -9.85 -1.73
CA VAL A 37 3.91 -10.32 -2.40
C VAL A 37 4.92 -9.18 -2.51
N ARG A 38 4.47 -7.96 -2.83
CA ARG A 38 5.31 -6.76 -2.88
C ARG A 38 6.00 -6.50 -1.54
N ARG A 39 5.23 -6.44 -0.43
CA ARG A 39 5.80 -6.21 0.90
C ARG A 39 6.79 -7.30 1.29
N LYS A 40 6.44 -8.57 1.01
CA LYS A 40 7.34 -9.68 1.25
C LYS A 40 8.66 -9.47 0.50
N ALA A 41 8.61 -9.21 -0.80
CA ALA A 41 9.78 -9.04 -1.64
C ALA A 41 10.68 -7.90 -1.15
N PHE A 42 10.12 -6.71 -0.91
CA PHE A 42 10.89 -5.54 -0.43
C PHE A 42 11.44 -5.71 0.98
N ILE A 43 10.78 -6.46 1.86
CA ILE A 43 11.34 -6.76 3.18
C ILE A 43 12.50 -7.75 3.05
N LEU A 44 12.36 -8.78 2.22
CA LEU A 44 13.41 -9.79 2.06
C LEU A 44 14.63 -9.27 1.30
N SER A 45 14.49 -8.25 0.43
CA SER A 45 15.65 -7.59 -0.17
C SER A 45 16.52 -6.88 0.88
N GLU A 46 15.91 -6.32 1.92
CA GLU A 46 16.60 -5.64 3.01
C GLU A 46 17.04 -6.60 4.13
N ARG A 47 16.20 -7.57 4.45
CA ARG A 47 16.37 -8.52 5.55
C ARG A 47 16.00 -9.93 5.11
N PRO A 48 16.89 -10.61 4.36
CA PRO A 48 16.63 -11.96 3.83
C PRO A 48 16.52 -13.03 4.93
N ASP A 49 16.95 -12.73 6.14
CA ASP A 49 16.86 -13.60 7.30
C ASP A 49 15.46 -13.64 7.95
N LEU A 50 14.55 -12.72 7.60
CA LEU A 50 13.24 -12.66 8.22
C LEU A 50 12.28 -13.73 7.72
N ASN A 51 11.43 -14.24 8.62
CA ASN A 51 10.41 -15.24 8.28
C ASN A 51 9.08 -14.56 7.93
N ILE A 52 8.79 -14.43 6.64
CA ILE A 52 7.55 -13.80 6.17
C ILE A 52 6.42 -14.83 6.11
N SER A 53 5.39 -14.60 6.91
CA SER A 53 4.24 -15.51 7.03
C SER A 53 2.93 -14.85 6.60
N ILE A 54 2.02 -15.63 6.01
CA ILE A 54 0.74 -15.15 5.51
C ILE A 54 -0.14 -14.62 6.65
N LEU A 55 -0.60 -13.38 6.49
CA LEU A 55 -1.49 -12.69 7.43
C LEU A 55 -2.81 -12.34 6.72
N ARG A 56 -3.86 -13.11 6.95
CA ARG A 56 -5.20 -12.91 6.38
C ARG A 56 -6.20 -12.37 7.41
N GLY A 57 -7.24 -11.73 6.92
CA GLY A 57 -8.35 -11.13 7.68
C GLY A 57 -8.46 -9.63 7.42
N ASN A 58 -9.44 -8.98 8.01
CA ASN A 58 -9.55 -7.52 8.05
C ASN A 58 -8.47 -6.93 9.00
N ILE A 59 -8.36 -5.61 9.06
CA ILE A 59 -7.32 -4.93 9.83
C ILE A 59 -7.37 -5.31 11.31
N ASN A 60 -8.57 -5.29 11.92
CA ASN A 60 -8.75 -5.67 13.34
C ASN A 60 -8.29 -7.11 13.60
N THR A 61 -8.68 -8.04 12.72
CA THR A 61 -8.25 -9.45 12.83
C THR A 61 -6.73 -9.59 12.75
N ARG A 62 -6.07 -8.80 11.88
CA ARG A 62 -4.61 -8.83 11.73
C ARG A 62 -3.92 -8.27 12.96
N ILE A 63 -4.40 -7.15 13.50
CA ILE A 63 -3.88 -6.56 14.74
C ILE A 63 -4.07 -7.53 15.91
N ASN A 64 -5.23 -8.17 16.04
CA ASN A 64 -5.47 -9.16 17.10
C ASN A 64 -4.53 -10.38 17.00
N LYS A 65 -4.18 -10.81 15.77
CA LYS A 65 -3.17 -11.87 15.58
C LYS A 65 -1.77 -11.43 16.01
N TYR A 66 -1.40 -10.17 15.81
CA TYR A 66 -0.16 -9.61 16.33
C TYR A 66 -0.21 -9.54 17.87
N ASN A 67 -1.25 -8.97 18.45
CA ASN A 67 -1.41 -8.85 19.89
C ASN A 67 -1.43 -10.21 20.62
N SER A 68 -1.85 -11.28 19.94
CA SER A 68 -1.79 -12.64 20.48
C SER A 68 -0.41 -13.30 20.40
N GLY A 69 0.63 -12.57 20.00
CA GLY A 69 2.00 -13.06 19.94
C GLY A 69 2.31 -14.01 18.78
N LYS A 70 1.42 -14.12 17.77
CA LYS A 70 1.64 -14.97 16.59
C LYS A 70 2.71 -14.45 15.63
N PHE A 71 3.05 -13.17 15.74
CA PHE A 71 4.03 -12.47 14.90
C PHE A 71 4.84 -11.50 15.75
N ASP A 72 6.10 -11.30 15.40
CA ASP A 72 6.97 -10.27 15.99
C ASP A 72 6.65 -8.88 15.44
N GLY A 73 5.99 -8.83 14.30
CA GLY A 73 5.46 -7.63 13.66
C GLY A 73 4.53 -7.96 12.50
N ILE A 74 3.74 -6.99 12.09
CA ILE A 74 2.85 -7.07 10.92
C ILE A 74 2.98 -5.82 10.07
N VAL A 75 2.79 -5.97 8.76
CA VAL A 75 2.87 -4.84 7.81
C VAL A 75 1.52 -4.56 7.19
N LEU A 76 1.04 -3.33 7.36
CA LEU A 76 -0.26 -2.85 6.89
C LEU A 76 -0.10 -1.55 6.07
N ALA A 77 -1.15 -1.16 5.34
CA ALA A 77 -1.25 0.18 4.77
C ALA A 77 -1.73 1.17 5.85
N GLN A 78 -1.02 2.29 6.02
CA GLN A 78 -1.35 3.32 7.01
C GLN A 78 -2.78 3.83 6.85
N ALA A 79 -3.20 4.14 5.62
CA ALA A 79 -4.56 4.63 5.34
C ALA A 79 -5.67 3.72 5.89
N GLY A 80 -5.42 2.41 5.98
CA GLY A 80 -6.40 1.48 6.53
C GLY A 80 -6.55 1.61 8.04
N VAL A 81 -5.46 1.84 8.75
CA VAL A 81 -5.44 2.03 10.21
C VAL A 81 -6.05 3.39 10.58
N GLU A 82 -5.69 4.44 9.84
CA GLU A 82 -6.21 5.80 10.02
C GLU A 82 -7.72 5.89 9.79
N ARG A 83 -8.24 5.30 8.70
CA ARG A 83 -9.67 5.29 8.38
C ARG A 83 -10.54 4.58 9.42
N LEU A 84 -9.97 3.64 10.15
CA LEU A 84 -10.66 2.95 11.23
C LEU A 84 -10.41 3.59 12.60
N ASP A 85 -9.69 4.71 12.65
CA ASP A 85 -9.27 5.42 13.88
C ASP A 85 -8.67 4.48 14.93
N LEU A 86 -7.85 3.53 14.51
CA LEU A 86 -7.28 2.53 15.41
C LEU A 86 -6.11 3.11 16.18
N LYS A 87 -6.19 3.08 17.50
CA LYS A 87 -5.14 3.57 18.42
C LYS A 87 -4.05 2.50 18.60
N THR A 88 -3.28 2.26 17.58
CA THR A 88 -2.13 1.33 17.60
C THR A 88 -0.83 2.07 17.33
N LYS A 89 0.24 1.69 18.01
CA LYS A 89 1.58 2.22 17.72
C LYS A 89 2.12 1.56 16.46
N TYR A 90 2.68 2.35 15.58
CA TYR A 90 3.34 1.87 14.36
C TYR A 90 4.53 2.75 13.99
N THR A 91 5.36 2.25 13.10
CA THR A 91 6.42 2.99 12.43
C THR A 91 6.17 2.97 10.91
N GLU A 92 6.35 4.09 10.26
CA GLU A 92 6.22 4.20 8.81
C GLU A 92 7.46 3.64 8.13
N PHE A 93 7.28 2.95 7.01
CA PHE A 93 8.39 2.64 6.12
C PHE A 93 8.76 3.87 5.30
N ASP A 94 10.07 4.05 5.09
CA ASP A 94 10.56 4.97 4.08
C ASP A 94 10.23 4.44 2.68
N GLU A 95 9.86 5.32 1.74
CA GLU A 95 9.54 4.92 0.37
C GLU A 95 10.76 4.35 -0.38
N SER A 96 11.99 4.68 0.05
CA SER A 96 13.21 4.06 -0.50
C SER A 96 13.33 2.57 -0.20
N ILE A 97 12.73 2.12 0.92
CA ILE A 97 12.71 0.72 1.34
C ILE A 97 11.42 0.03 0.88
N MET A 98 10.30 0.74 0.94
CA MET A 98 8.97 0.17 0.72
C MET A 98 8.13 1.08 -0.17
N LEU A 99 8.34 1.04 -1.49
CA LEU A 99 7.45 1.71 -2.43
C LEU A 99 6.03 1.16 -2.33
N PRO A 100 5.00 2.02 -2.22
CA PRO A 100 3.63 1.59 -2.05
C PRO A 100 3.08 0.80 -3.25
N SER A 101 1.96 0.14 -3.07
CA SER A 101 1.19 -0.41 -4.18
C SER A 101 0.53 0.72 -4.98
N ALA A 102 0.45 0.59 -6.29
CA ALA A 102 -0.24 1.57 -7.14
C ALA A 102 -1.65 1.87 -6.64
N GLY A 103 -1.94 3.14 -6.41
CA GLY A 103 -3.21 3.63 -5.87
C GLY A 103 -3.40 3.39 -4.37
N GLN A 104 -2.39 2.97 -3.62
CA GLN A 104 -2.52 2.80 -2.17
C GLN A 104 -2.94 4.13 -1.52
N GLY A 105 -3.93 4.07 -0.62
CA GLY A 105 -4.51 5.25 0.03
C GLY A 105 -5.61 5.96 -0.75
N THR A 106 -5.79 5.66 -2.04
CA THR A 106 -6.84 6.24 -2.88
C THR A 106 -8.19 5.54 -2.68
N ILE A 107 -9.26 6.32 -2.69
CA ILE A 107 -10.64 5.82 -2.84
C ILE A 107 -11.15 6.30 -4.19
N ALA A 108 -11.60 5.36 -5.02
CA ALA A 108 -12.27 5.65 -6.28
C ALA A 108 -13.77 5.39 -6.15
N VAL A 109 -14.58 6.31 -6.66
CA VAL A 109 -16.04 6.17 -6.68
C VAL A 109 -16.47 5.76 -8.08
N GLN A 110 -17.19 4.65 -8.17
CA GLN A 110 -17.64 4.05 -9.42
C GLN A 110 -19.16 4.05 -9.52
N CYS A 111 -19.69 4.36 -10.69
CA CYS A 111 -21.12 4.28 -10.96
C CYS A 111 -21.40 3.75 -12.38
N ARG A 112 -22.68 3.64 -12.74
CA ARG A 112 -23.11 3.26 -14.10
C ARG A 112 -22.81 4.40 -15.07
N SER A 113 -22.16 4.08 -16.20
CA SER A 113 -21.77 5.06 -17.23
C SER A 113 -22.95 5.73 -17.96
N ASN A 114 -24.14 5.14 -17.92
CA ASN A 114 -25.35 5.69 -18.55
C ASN A 114 -26.20 6.54 -17.59
N ASN A 115 -25.76 6.78 -16.35
CA ASN A 115 -26.49 7.62 -15.40
C ASN A 115 -25.82 9.01 -15.28
N ASN A 116 -26.09 9.89 -16.23
CA ASN A 116 -25.50 11.21 -16.32
C ASN A 116 -25.76 12.09 -15.08
N GLN A 117 -26.91 11.96 -14.45
CA GLN A 117 -27.24 12.74 -13.25
C GLN A 117 -26.32 12.37 -12.09
N ILE A 118 -26.14 11.09 -11.83
CA ILE A 118 -25.25 10.59 -10.78
C ILE A 118 -23.79 10.87 -11.13
N LEU A 119 -23.38 10.68 -12.40
CA LEU A 119 -22.03 11.01 -12.86
C LEU A 119 -21.66 12.45 -12.56
N ASN A 120 -22.52 13.41 -12.92
CA ASN A 120 -22.26 14.84 -12.69
C ASN A 120 -22.17 15.18 -11.19
N LEU A 121 -23.00 14.55 -10.36
CA LEU A 121 -22.95 14.72 -8.92
C LEU A 121 -21.64 14.17 -8.33
N ILE A 122 -21.22 12.97 -8.74
CA ILE A 122 -19.98 12.34 -8.21
C ILE A 122 -18.73 13.06 -8.71
N ARG A 123 -18.72 13.55 -9.96
CA ARG A 123 -17.57 14.27 -10.54
C ARG A 123 -17.16 15.50 -9.74
N SER A 124 -18.12 16.16 -9.04
CA SER A 124 -17.80 17.28 -8.17
C SER A 124 -16.91 16.92 -6.97
N LEU A 125 -16.83 15.63 -6.62
CA LEU A 125 -15.97 15.11 -5.55
C LEU A 125 -14.56 14.76 -6.02
N ASN A 126 -14.28 14.88 -7.33
CA ASN A 126 -13.03 14.46 -7.89
C ASN A 126 -11.87 15.37 -7.47
N HIS A 127 -10.81 14.76 -6.95
CA HIS A 127 -9.55 15.41 -6.64
C HIS A 127 -8.55 15.15 -7.76
N GLU A 128 -8.33 16.14 -8.63
CA GLU A 128 -7.57 15.98 -9.87
C GLU A 128 -6.13 15.49 -9.63
N GLN A 129 -5.44 16.04 -8.63
CA GLN A 129 -4.08 15.59 -8.31
C GLN A 129 -4.04 14.09 -7.98
N THR A 130 -4.94 13.61 -7.10
CA THR A 130 -5.04 12.19 -6.75
C THR A 130 -5.34 11.33 -7.97
N LYS A 131 -6.20 11.80 -8.87
CA LYS A 131 -6.54 11.12 -10.12
C LYS A 131 -5.30 10.91 -10.98
N TYR A 132 -4.56 11.99 -11.28
CA TYR A 132 -3.37 11.88 -12.15
C TYR A 132 -2.26 11.04 -11.52
N GLU A 133 -1.95 11.22 -10.23
CA GLU A 133 -1.00 10.39 -9.51
C GLU A 133 -1.39 8.91 -9.56
N THR A 134 -2.66 8.59 -9.27
CA THR A 134 -3.15 7.20 -9.27
C THR A 134 -3.14 6.58 -10.67
N LEU A 135 -3.50 7.35 -11.70
CA LEU A 135 -3.48 6.87 -13.07
C LEU A 135 -2.06 6.59 -13.55
N ALA A 136 -1.09 7.45 -13.22
CA ALA A 136 0.31 7.25 -13.56
C ALA A 136 0.86 5.96 -12.91
N GLU A 137 0.63 5.77 -11.60
CA GLU A 137 1.04 4.56 -10.89
C GLU A 137 0.41 3.29 -11.49
N ARG A 138 -0.88 3.31 -11.80
CA ARG A 138 -1.60 2.17 -12.39
C ARG A 138 -1.13 1.89 -13.81
N SER A 139 -0.87 2.94 -14.61
CA SER A 139 -0.33 2.79 -15.95
C SER A 139 1.04 2.13 -15.92
N PHE A 140 1.92 2.53 -15.00
CA PHE A 140 3.22 1.89 -14.80
C PHE A 140 3.07 0.38 -14.54
N VAL A 141 2.25 -0.01 -13.56
CA VAL A 141 2.03 -1.43 -13.24
C VAL A 141 1.39 -2.18 -14.41
N PHE A 142 0.44 -1.58 -15.10
CA PHE A 142 -0.22 -2.18 -16.28
C PHE A 142 0.76 -2.48 -17.41
N ASN A 143 1.63 -1.51 -17.75
CA ASN A 143 2.63 -1.67 -18.83
C ASN A 143 3.73 -2.69 -18.49
N LEU A 144 3.92 -3.00 -17.21
CA LEU A 144 4.77 -4.11 -16.76
C LEU A 144 4.04 -5.47 -16.73
N ASN A 145 2.79 -5.55 -17.23
CA ASN A 145 1.92 -6.71 -17.09
C ASN A 145 1.75 -7.15 -15.62
N GLY A 146 1.84 -6.18 -14.70
CA GLY A 146 1.74 -6.45 -13.27
C GLY A 146 0.30 -6.72 -12.83
N THR A 147 0.18 -7.55 -11.82
CA THR A 147 -1.07 -7.89 -11.15
C THR A 147 -0.96 -7.60 -9.65
N CYS A 148 -2.03 -7.84 -8.88
CA CYS A 148 -1.99 -7.76 -7.41
C CYS A 148 -1.03 -8.80 -6.77
N SER A 149 -0.59 -9.80 -7.55
CA SER A 149 0.38 -10.83 -7.15
C SER A 149 1.81 -10.50 -7.58
N SER A 150 2.02 -9.38 -8.26
CA SER A 150 3.36 -8.97 -8.70
C SER A 150 4.04 -8.13 -7.63
N PRO A 151 5.35 -8.32 -7.38
CA PRO A 151 6.11 -7.54 -6.41
C PRO A 151 6.53 -6.17 -7.00
N ILE A 152 5.54 -5.37 -7.41
CA ILE A 152 5.73 -4.06 -8.02
C ILE A 152 5.24 -2.99 -7.06
N GLY A 153 6.09 -1.99 -6.79
CA GLY A 153 5.75 -0.74 -6.12
C GLY A 153 5.69 0.42 -7.10
N ALA A 154 4.81 1.38 -6.85
CA ALA A 154 4.75 2.62 -7.62
C ALA A 154 4.27 3.77 -6.74
N SER A 155 4.92 4.93 -6.84
CA SER A 155 4.55 6.16 -6.15
C SER A 155 4.68 7.33 -7.11
N ALA A 156 3.59 8.03 -7.40
CA ALA A 156 3.58 9.24 -8.19
C ALA A 156 3.24 10.45 -7.31
N LYS A 157 3.92 11.55 -7.52
CA LYS A 157 3.70 12.83 -6.83
C LYS A 157 3.68 13.96 -7.84
N ILE A 158 2.72 14.86 -7.70
CA ILE A 158 2.67 16.10 -8.47
C ILE A 158 3.12 17.24 -7.56
N SER A 159 4.15 17.95 -8.01
CA SER A 159 4.69 19.15 -7.37
C SER A 159 5.08 20.17 -8.43
N ASN A 160 4.64 21.41 -8.32
CA ASN A 160 4.90 22.49 -9.28
C ASN A 160 4.58 22.07 -10.73
N GLU A 161 3.42 21.45 -10.95
CA GLU A 161 2.94 20.97 -12.27
C GLU A 161 3.79 19.83 -12.87
N ILE A 162 4.79 19.34 -12.16
CA ILE A 162 5.64 18.21 -12.56
C ILE A 162 5.13 16.96 -11.87
N LEU A 163 4.88 15.90 -12.67
CA LEU A 163 4.58 14.57 -12.15
C LEU A 163 5.86 13.76 -12.11
N GLU A 164 6.27 13.38 -10.89
CA GLU A 164 7.37 12.45 -10.66
C GLU A 164 6.80 11.07 -10.36
N LEU A 165 7.30 10.05 -11.05
CA LEU A 165 6.90 8.66 -10.85
C LEU A 165 8.11 7.82 -10.45
N TYR A 166 8.03 7.20 -9.29
CA TYR A 166 8.99 6.22 -8.81
C TYR A 166 8.38 4.83 -8.94
N GLY A 167 9.13 3.91 -9.51
CA GLY A 167 8.72 2.51 -9.68
C GLY A 167 9.81 1.56 -9.23
N ALA A 168 9.41 0.44 -8.62
CA ALA A 168 10.32 -0.63 -8.25
C ALA A 168 9.70 -2.00 -8.55
N LEU A 169 10.55 -2.90 -9.03
CA LEU A 169 10.22 -4.31 -9.29
C LEU A 169 11.23 -5.17 -8.52
N ALA A 170 10.74 -6.16 -7.81
CA ALA A 170 11.58 -7.14 -7.15
C ALA A 170 11.17 -8.56 -7.57
N SER A 171 12.01 -9.55 -7.32
CA SER A 171 11.59 -10.94 -7.42
C SER A 171 10.81 -11.36 -6.15
N PRO A 172 9.95 -12.40 -6.22
CA PRO A 172 9.11 -12.80 -5.09
C PRO A 172 9.88 -13.28 -3.84
N ASP A 173 11.14 -13.63 -4.00
CA ASP A 173 12.07 -14.05 -2.94
C ASP A 173 12.92 -12.91 -2.38
N GLY A 174 12.79 -11.69 -2.95
CA GLY A 174 13.52 -10.50 -2.55
C GLY A 174 14.86 -10.32 -3.25
N ALA A 175 15.25 -11.16 -4.18
CA ALA A 175 16.39 -10.88 -5.05
C ALA A 175 16.06 -9.69 -5.96
N LEU A 176 16.96 -8.76 -6.12
CA LEU A 176 16.85 -7.58 -7.00
C LEU A 176 17.60 -7.82 -8.29
#